data_6f13be7cb3ca171746eca5be1bb16635
#
_entry.id   6f13be7cb3ca171746eca5be1bb16635
#
_cell.length_a   1.000
_cell.length_b   1.000
_cell.length_c   1.000
_cell.angle_alpha   90.00
_cell.angle_beta   90.00
_cell.angle_gamma   90.00
#
_symmetry.space_group_name_H-M   'P 1'
#
loop_
_entity.id
_entity.type
_entity.pdbx_description
1 polymer ?
#
loop_
_entity_poly.entity_id
_entity_poly.type
_entity_poly.pdbx_seq_one_letter_code
_entity_poly.pdbx_strand_id
1 'polypeptide(L)'
;MKYKDIYTEAPANPDTLSMLGPIAPLAGKWFGDDGVDTHPQAGGPETEPYVETWDFEVMDPQNNGPQVLYGLRYHVHITKPGELAAFHDQVGYLLYEPETHKIYMTLAIPRGQIAMAEGTAMPGDREIRLHAERGQMVNGICSNPFLEEAFLTKSWNVVFKFHEDGRFSYEQVTKLEIPGVKGEFEHTDANTMRMIEAPRPNPAMIEEGLLNRCPKA
;
A
#
# COMPACT_ATOMS: atom_id res chain seq x y z
N MET A 1 -16.28 -16.72 -19.20
CA MET A 1 -15.08 -16.74 -18.33
C MET A 1 -13.89 -16.33 -19.18
N LYS A 2 -13.04 -15.40 -18.74
CA LYS A 2 -11.85 -14.92 -19.46
C LYS A 2 -10.82 -16.06 -19.66
N TYR A 3 -10.67 -16.90 -18.64
CA TYR A 3 -9.70 -18.00 -18.65
C TYR A 3 -10.40 -19.33 -18.98
N LYS A 4 -9.80 -20.13 -19.88
CA LYS A 4 -10.30 -21.47 -20.22
C LYS A 4 -9.91 -22.52 -19.18
N ASP A 5 -8.74 -22.37 -18.59
CA ASP A 5 -8.21 -23.18 -17.49
C ASP A 5 -7.84 -22.23 -16.35
N ILE A 6 -8.39 -22.50 -15.17
CA ILE A 6 -8.16 -21.72 -13.95
C ILE A 6 -7.27 -22.48 -12.94
N TYR A 7 -6.87 -23.72 -13.26
CA TYR A 7 -6.12 -24.59 -12.36
C TYR A 7 -4.64 -24.66 -12.70
N THR A 8 -4.27 -24.48 -13.97
CA THR A 8 -2.86 -24.51 -14.38
C THR A 8 -2.21 -23.18 -14.05
N GLU A 9 -1.18 -23.22 -13.20
CA GLU A 9 -0.38 -22.05 -12.85
C GLU A 9 0.45 -21.58 -14.04
N ALA A 10 0.39 -20.28 -14.31
CA ALA A 10 1.27 -19.67 -15.28
C ALA A 10 2.71 -19.60 -14.74
N PRO A 11 3.73 -19.72 -15.61
CA PRO A 11 5.12 -19.58 -15.20
C PRO A 11 5.37 -18.15 -14.68
N ALA A 12 5.91 -18.03 -13.48
CA ALA A 12 6.33 -16.76 -12.89
C ALA A 12 7.86 -16.62 -12.96
N ASN A 13 8.35 -15.40 -13.15
CA ASN A 13 9.75 -15.11 -12.98
C ASN A 13 10.09 -15.15 -11.48
N PRO A 14 11.08 -15.92 -11.03
CA PRO A 14 11.44 -15.98 -9.61
C PRO A 14 12.02 -14.65 -9.06
N ASP A 15 12.59 -13.80 -9.92
CA ASP A 15 13.11 -12.48 -9.53
C ASP A 15 11.97 -11.44 -9.54
N THR A 16 11.25 -11.36 -8.43
CA THR A 16 10.17 -10.39 -8.26
C THR A 16 10.65 -8.94 -8.39
N LEU A 17 11.84 -8.62 -7.86
CA LEU A 17 12.34 -7.23 -7.86
C LEU A 17 12.43 -6.67 -9.30
N SER A 18 12.84 -7.49 -10.26
CA SER A 18 12.89 -7.10 -11.68
C SER A 18 11.50 -7.01 -12.35
N MET A 19 10.47 -7.58 -11.71
CA MET A 19 9.12 -7.71 -12.27
C MET A 19 8.07 -6.79 -11.64
N LEU A 20 8.45 -5.93 -10.70
CA LEU A 20 7.55 -5.01 -9.99
C LEU A 20 6.89 -3.94 -10.89
N GLY A 21 7.41 -3.74 -12.10
CA GLY A 21 6.84 -2.78 -13.05
C GLY A 21 6.71 -1.36 -12.45
N PRO A 22 5.50 -0.74 -12.50
CA PRO A 22 5.32 0.63 -12.02
C PRO A 22 5.52 0.81 -10.52
N ILE A 23 5.39 -0.24 -9.71
CA ILE A 23 5.57 -0.17 -8.26
C ILE A 23 7.04 -0.36 -7.80
N ALA A 24 7.95 -0.66 -8.75
CA ALA A 24 9.37 -0.86 -8.45
C ALA A 24 10.02 0.30 -7.69
N PRO A 25 9.70 1.58 -7.98
CA PRO A 25 10.29 2.70 -7.25
C PRO A 25 9.95 2.76 -5.75
N LEU A 26 8.91 2.03 -5.29
CA LEU A 26 8.53 1.99 -3.88
C LEU A 26 9.33 0.98 -3.06
N ALA A 27 9.96 -0.03 -3.69
CA ALA A 27 10.67 -1.08 -2.97
C ALA A 27 11.80 -0.51 -2.10
N GLY A 28 11.96 -1.02 -0.85
CA GLY A 28 12.95 -0.58 0.13
C GLY A 28 12.33 0.09 1.36
N LYS A 29 13.19 0.70 2.20
CA LYS A 29 12.73 1.43 3.39
C LYS A 29 12.83 2.92 3.20
N TRP A 30 11.81 3.60 3.70
CA TRP A 30 11.61 5.01 3.49
C TRP A 30 11.31 5.73 4.80
N PHE A 31 11.70 6.99 4.86
CA PHE A 31 11.43 7.86 5.99
C PHE A 31 10.92 9.21 5.49
N GLY A 32 9.89 9.74 6.17
CA GLY A 32 9.33 11.08 5.94
C GLY A 32 9.15 11.81 7.26
N ASP A 33 9.54 13.07 7.30
CA ASP A 33 9.45 13.95 8.49
C ASP A 33 8.70 15.26 8.22
N ASP A 34 8.12 15.40 7.03
CA ASP A 34 7.29 16.54 6.61
C ASP A 34 5.81 16.15 6.45
N GLY A 35 5.36 15.11 7.16
CA GLY A 35 3.99 14.62 7.07
C GLY A 35 2.98 15.60 7.63
N VAL A 36 1.82 15.71 6.97
CA VAL A 36 0.69 16.53 7.39
C VAL A 36 -0.59 15.71 7.35
N ASP A 37 -1.24 15.58 8.51
CA ASP A 37 -2.52 14.89 8.71
C ASP A 37 -3.61 15.91 9.04
N THR A 38 -4.75 15.84 8.34
CA THR A 38 -5.95 16.63 8.67
C THR A 38 -7.10 15.69 8.97
N HIS A 39 -7.49 15.62 10.23
CA HIS A 39 -8.47 14.67 10.76
C HIS A 39 -9.63 15.35 11.50
N PRO A 40 -10.75 14.62 11.73
CA PRO A 40 -11.90 15.19 12.43
C PRO A 40 -11.66 15.26 13.94
N GLN A 41 -12.03 16.40 14.53
CA GLN A 41 -12.06 16.63 15.97
C GLN A 41 -13.41 17.24 16.39
N ALA A 42 -13.72 17.24 17.68
CA ALA A 42 -14.97 17.75 18.21
C ALA A 42 -15.20 19.25 17.89
N GLY A 43 -14.12 20.03 17.74
CA GLY A 43 -14.13 21.45 17.40
C GLY A 43 -14.08 21.78 15.91
N GLY A 44 -14.02 20.78 15.06
CA GLY A 44 -13.81 20.90 13.61
C GLY A 44 -12.53 20.19 13.14
N PRO A 45 -12.10 20.40 11.90
CA PRO A 45 -10.84 19.81 11.39
C PRO A 45 -9.62 20.26 12.20
N GLU A 46 -8.74 19.33 12.53
CA GLU A 46 -7.43 19.61 13.11
C GLU A 46 -6.34 19.13 12.17
N THR A 47 -5.27 19.93 12.03
CA THR A 47 -4.12 19.59 11.18
C THR A 47 -2.88 19.46 12.05
N GLU A 48 -2.23 18.30 11.99
CA GLU A 48 -1.06 17.99 12.79
C GLU A 48 0.09 17.47 11.91
N PRO A 49 1.36 17.77 12.29
CA PRO A 49 2.52 17.17 11.65
C PRO A 49 2.74 15.76 12.15
N TYR A 50 3.36 14.91 11.29
CA TYR A 50 3.78 13.57 11.67
C TYR A 50 5.10 13.15 11.03
N VAL A 51 5.71 12.11 11.60
CA VAL A 51 6.89 11.42 11.08
C VAL A 51 6.51 9.98 10.80
N GLU A 52 7.06 9.41 9.73
CA GLU A 52 6.73 8.04 9.36
C GLU A 52 7.88 7.25 8.75
N THR A 53 7.73 5.95 8.82
CA THR A 53 8.52 5.00 8.07
C THR A 53 7.60 4.10 7.24
N TRP A 54 8.03 3.82 5.99
CA TRP A 54 7.45 2.79 5.15
C TRP A 54 8.51 1.73 4.88
N ASP A 55 8.16 0.47 5.11
CA ASP A 55 8.98 -0.68 4.76
C ASP A 55 8.28 -1.46 3.65
N PHE A 56 8.82 -1.46 2.44
CA PHE A 56 8.30 -2.19 1.30
C PHE A 56 9.24 -3.36 0.98
N GLU A 57 8.93 -4.53 1.50
CA GLU A 57 9.69 -5.76 1.29
C GLU A 57 9.22 -6.49 0.02
N VAL A 58 10.18 -6.86 -0.83
CA VAL A 58 9.90 -7.67 -2.03
C VAL A 58 9.49 -9.08 -1.63
N MET A 59 8.30 -9.53 -2.05
CA MET A 59 7.78 -10.86 -1.77
C MET A 59 8.01 -11.81 -2.96
N ASP A 60 7.97 -13.12 -2.71
CA ASP A 60 8.01 -14.10 -3.78
C ASP A 60 6.78 -13.95 -4.70
N PRO A 61 6.90 -14.29 -6.01
CA PRO A 61 5.77 -14.18 -6.92
C PRO A 61 4.62 -15.07 -6.47
N GLN A 62 3.39 -14.64 -6.73
CA GLN A 62 2.18 -15.39 -6.37
C GLN A 62 1.36 -15.73 -7.59
N ASN A 63 0.81 -16.95 -7.62
CA ASN A 63 -0.06 -17.43 -8.67
C ASN A 63 -1.47 -17.70 -8.15
N ASN A 64 -2.47 -17.31 -8.96
CA ASN A 64 -3.85 -17.78 -8.85
C ASN A 64 -4.20 -18.48 -10.18
N GLY A 65 -3.74 -19.71 -10.37
CA GLY A 65 -3.80 -20.37 -11.68
C GLY A 65 -3.08 -19.53 -12.76
N PRO A 66 -3.78 -19.07 -13.80
CA PRO A 66 -3.17 -18.28 -14.87
C PRO A 66 -2.78 -16.85 -14.49
N GLN A 67 -3.26 -16.31 -13.36
CA GLN A 67 -2.88 -14.97 -12.88
C GLN A 67 -1.52 -15.02 -12.19
N VAL A 68 -0.62 -14.12 -12.55
CA VAL A 68 0.67 -13.93 -11.86
C VAL A 68 0.72 -12.54 -11.25
N LEU A 69 1.06 -12.47 -9.96
CA LEU A 69 1.20 -11.26 -9.20
C LEU A 69 2.64 -11.12 -8.67
N TYR A 70 3.23 -9.96 -8.90
CA TYR A 70 4.47 -9.53 -8.28
C TYR A 70 4.18 -8.43 -7.28
N GLY A 71 4.88 -8.41 -6.14
CA GLY A 71 4.46 -7.45 -5.13
C GLY A 71 5.44 -7.17 -4.03
N LEU A 72 5.01 -6.22 -3.22
CA LEU A 72 5.65 -5.73 -2.02
C LEU A 72 4.73 -6.01 -0.83
N ARG A 73 5.25 -6.64 0.22
CA ARG A 73 4.63 -6.60 1.54
C ARG A 73 5.04 -5.29 2.18
N TYR A 74 4.11 -4.55 2.78
CA TYR A 74 4.47 -3.28 3.37
C TYR A 74 3.98 -3.10 4.80
N HIS A 75 4.72 -2.28 5.56
CA HIS A 75 4.37 -1.78 6.87
C HIS A 75 4.58 -0.27 6.92
N VAL A 76 3.59 0.45 7.41
CA VAL A 76 3.63 1.89 7.68
C VAL A 76 3.53 2.11 9.18
N HIS A 77 4.43 2.88 9.73
CA HIS A 77 4.45 3.25 11.14
C HIS A 77 4.56 4.76 11.26
N ILE A 78 3.56 5.39 11.88
CA ILE A 78 3.44 6.85 11.99
C ILE A 78 3.42 7.27 13.45
N THR A 79 4.24 8.26 13.80
CA THR A 79 4.31 8.85 15.14
C THR A 79 4.17 10.36 15.06
N LYS A 80 3.76 10.99 16.15
CA LYS A 80 3.91 12.45 16.28
C LYS A 80 5.38 12.81 16.49
N PRO A 81 5.85 13.98 16.03
CA PRO A 81 7.23 14.39 16.23
C PRO A 81 7.65 14.33 17.70
N GLY A 82 8.73 13.57 17.98
CA GLY A 82 9.24 13.39 19.35
C GLY A 82 8.52 12.33 20.19
N GLU A 83 7.48 11.69 19.69
CA GLU A 83 6.78 10.60 20.36
C GLU A 83 7.26 9.24 19.87
N LEU A 84 7.21 8.22 20.74
CA LEU A 84 7.58 6.84 20.40
C LEU A 84 6.34 5.99 20.07
N ALA A 85 5.18 6.37 20.59
CA ALA A 85 3.95 5.64 20.35
C ALA A 85 3.39 5.95 18.97
N ALA A 86 3.10 4.89 18.20
CA ALA A 86 2.40 5.05 16.94
C ALA A 86 0.97 5.51 17.19
N PHE A 87 0.54 6.54 16.46
CA PHE A 87 -0.88 6.89 16.39
C PHE A 87 -1.56 6.30 15.17
N HIS A 88 -0.77 5.89 14.14
CA HIS A 88 -1.24 5.10 13.02
C HIS A 88 -0.26 3.98 12.70
N ASP A 89 -0.79 2.80 12.44
CA ASP A 89 -0.07 1.61 12.01
C ASP A 89 -0.87 0.94 10.89
N GLN A 90 -0.18 0.50 9.84
CA GLN A 90 -0.83 -0.09 8.67
C GLN A 90 0.06 -1.15 8.06
N VAL A 91 -0.55 -2.29 7.70
CA VAL A 91 0.13 -3.37 6.99
C VAL A 91 -0.68 -3.79 5.77
N GLY A 92 -0.01 -4.37 4.78
CA GLY A 92 -0.67 -4.92 3.61
C GLY A 92 0.27 -5.35 2.50
N TYR A 93 -0.30 -5.47 1.32
CA TYR A 93 0.40 -5.82 0.09
C TYR A 93 0.12 -4.80 -0.99
N LEU A 94 1.14 -4.47 -1.74
CA LEU A 94 1.04 -3.72 -3.00
C LEU A 94 1.43 -4.67 -4.13
N LEU A 95 0.46 -5.03 -4.97
CA LEU A 95 0.57 -6.09 -5.97
C LEU A 95 0.45 -5.50 -7.37
N TYR A 96 1.27 -5.98 -8.30
CA TYR A 96 1.21 -5.66 -9.72
C TYR A 96 0.91 -6.90 -10.55
N GLU A 97 -0.06 -6.81 -11.45
CA GLU A 97 -0.43 -7.82 -12.43
C GLU A 97 0.05 -7.38 -13.83
N PRO A 98 1.15 -7.95 -14.35
CA PRO A 98 1.72 -7.48 -15.63
C PRO A 98 0.80 -7.64 -16.85
N GLU A 99 -0.04 -8.68 -16.86
CA GLU A 99 -0.94 -8.95 -17.99
C GLU A 99 -1.98 -7.85 -18.19
N THR A 100 -2.45 -7.25 -17.11
CA THR A 100 -3.53 -6.24 -17.12
C THR A 100 -3.06 -4.85 -16.74
N HIS A 101 -1.81 -4.72 -16.29
CA HIS A 101 -1.25 -3.51 -15.68
C HIS A 101 -2.02 -3.01 -14.45
N LYS A 102 -2.81 -3.89 -13.84
CA LYS A 102 -3.52 -3.58 -12.61
C LYS A 102 -2.60 -3.58 -11.41
N ILE A 103 -2.90 -2.68 -10.50
CA ILE A 103 -2.26 -2.57 -9.20
C ILE A 103 -3.35 -2.74 -8.14
N TYR A 104 -3.06 -3.56 -7.13
CA TYR A 104 -3.93 -3.76 -5.98
C TYR A 104 -3.16 -3.39 -4.72
N MET A 105 -3.74 -2.54 -3.89
CA MET A 105 -3.18 -2.22 -2.57
C MET A 105 -4.17 -2.67 -1.49
N THR A 106 -3.78 -3.68 -0.75
CA THR A 106 -4.53 -4.09 0.44
C THR A 106 -4.02 -3.32 1.65
N LEU A 107 -4.91 -3.00 2.58
CA LEU A 107 -4.53 -2.45 3.87
C LEU A 107 -5.30 -3.10 5.00
N ALA A 108 -4.65 -3.18 6.16
CA ALA A 108 -5.26 -3.49 7.43
C ALA A 108 -4.70 -2.55 8.49
N ILE A 109 -5.59 -1.89 9.24
CA ILE A 109 -5.23 -1.02 10.35
C ILE A 109 -5.76 -1.58 11.68
N PRO A 110 -5.00 -1.47 12.80
CA PRO A 110 -5.35 -2.09 14.08
C PRO A 110 -6.53 -1.42 14.78
N ARG A 111 -7.26 -0.57 14.08
CA ARG A 111 -8.55 -0.01 14.50
C ARG A 111 -9.74 -0.85 13.99
N GLY A 112 -9.46 -2.03 13.39
CA GLY A 112 -10.49 -2.94 12.87
C GLY A 112 -11.08 -2.48 11.53
N GLN A 113 -10.24 -1.98 10.63
CA GLN A 113 -10.62 -1.64 9.27
C GLN A 113 -9.65 -2.29 8.27
N ILE A 114 -10.19 -2.78 7.18
CA ILE A 114 -9.46 -3.32 6.04
C ILE A 114 -9.99 -2.71 4.74
N ALA A 115 -9.13 -2.61 3.73
CA ALA A 115 -9.55 -2.21 2.39
C ALA A 115 -8.68 -2.87 1.32
N MET A 116 -9.20 -2.91 0.10
CA MET A 116 -8.43 -3.20 -1.10
C MET A 116 -8.73 -2.11 -2.12
N ALA A 117 -7.73 -1.29 -2.44
CA ALA A 117 -7.81 -0.32 -3.52
C ALA A 117 -7.23 -0.89 -4.81
N GLU A 118 -7.78 -0.47 -5.96
CA GLU A 118 -7.22 -0.83 -7.25
C GLU A 118 -6.92 0.40 -8.11
N GLY A 119 -6.01 0.22 -9.06
CA GLY A 119 -5.66 1.20 -10.09
C GLY A 119 -4.96 0.53 -11.25
N THR A 120 -4.50 1.34 -12.19
CA THR A 120 -3.73 0.89 -13.36
C THR A 120 -2.58 1.85 -13.60
N ALA A 121 -1.39 1.32 -13.84
CA ALA A 121 -0.22 2.09 -14.28
C ALA A 121 0.71 1.24 -15.14
N MET A 122 1.42 1.90 -16.04
CA MET A 122 2.43 1.29 -16.90
C MET A 122 3.82 1.39 -16.28
N PRO A 123 4.73 0.45 -16.57
CA PRO A 123 6.14 0.62 -16.21
C PRO A 123 6.69 1.96 -16.74
N GLY A 124 7.27 2.75 -15.84
CA GLY A 124 7.80 4.08 -16.15
C GLY A 124 6.83 5.25 -15.89
N ASP A 125 5.58 4.97 -15.55
CA ASP A 125 4.67 6.02 -15.09
C ASP A 125 5.21 6.65 -13.79
N ARG A 126 5.09 7.97 -13.69
CA ARG A 126 5.56 8.73 -12.52
C ARG A 126 4.48 8.93 -11.46
N GLU A 127 3.30 8.41 -11.72
CA GLU A 127 2.17 8.54 -10.81
C GLU A 127 1.34 7.25 -10.81
N ILE A 128 0.93 6.83 -9.62
CA ILE A 128 0.00 5.71 -9.41
C ILE A 128 -1.19 6.23 -8.61
N ARG A 129 -2.40 6.00 -9.12
CA ARG A 129 -3.66 6.33 -8.45
C ARG A 129 -4.41 5.07 -8.09
N LEU A 130 -4.77 4.92 -6.82
CA LEU A 130 -5.51 3.78 -6.31
C LEU A 130 -6.78 4.26 -5.60
N HIS A 131 -7.85 3.48 -5.73
CA HIS A 131 -9.16 3.82 -5.19
C HIS A 131 -9.85 2.60 -4.57
N ALA A 132 -10.43 2.78 -3.39
CA ALA A 132 -11.36 1.86 -2.75
C ALA A 132 -12.65 2.58 -2.39
N GLU A 133 -13.79 1.89 -2.51
CA GLU A 133 -15.11 2.45 -2.22
C GLU A 133 -15.94 1.46 -1.40
N ARG A 134 -16.67 2.00 -0.43
CA ARG A 134 -17.58 1.23 0.40
C ARG A 134 -18.68 0.56 -0.44
N GLY A 135 -19.01 -0.68 -0.10
CA GLY A 135 -20.05 -1.46 -0.78
C GLY A 135 -19.60 -2.16 -2.06
N GLN A 136 -18.37 -1.93 -2.52
CA GLN A 136 -17.79 -2.67 -3.63
C GLN A 136 -17.26 -4.03 -3.17
N MET A 137 -17.39 -5.04 -4.04
CA MET A 137 -16.89 -6.40 -3.76
C MET A 137 -15.50 -6.65 -4.34
N VAL A 138 -15.01 -5.77 -5.20
CA VAL A 138 -13.71 -5.90 -5.88
C VAL A 138 -12.66 -4.98 -5.26
N ASN A 139 -13.03 -3.73 -4.99
CA ASN A 139 -12.16 -2.71 -4.38
C ASN A 139 -12.88 -2.06 -3.20
N GLY A 140 -13.19 -2.87 -2.19
CA GLY A 140 -14.07 -2.52 -1.09
C GLY A 140 -13.37 -2.15 0.20
N ILE A 141 -14.19 -1.65 1.14
CA ILE A 141 -13.80 -1.27 2.48
C ILE A 141 -14.70 -2.03 3.46
N CYS A 142 -14.09 -2.59 4.51
CA CYS A 142 -14.78 -3.26 5.61
C CYS A 142 -14.28 -2.70 6.95
N SER A 143 -15.19 -2.34 7.82
CA SER A 143 -14.92 -1.69 9.10
C SER A 143 -15.63 -2.40 10.23
N ASN A 144 -15.14 -2.24 11.47
CA ASN A 144 -15.81 -2.73 12.65
C ASN A 144 -17.11 -1.92 12.93
N PRO A 145 -18.05 -2.43 13.76
CA PRO A 145 -19.33 -1.78 13.99
C PRO A 145 -19.24 -0.35 14.53
N PHE A 146 -18.26 -0.05 15.37
CA PHE A 146 -18.08 1.31 15.89
C PHE A 146 -17.72 2.31 14.78
N LEU A 147 -16.80 1.95 13.89
CA LEU A 147 -16.43 2.81 12.76
C LEU A 147 -17.58 2.97 11.76
N GLU A 148 -18.40 1.91 11.57
CA GLU A 148 -19.61 1.98 10.73
C GLU A 148 -20.65 2.98 11.26
N GLU A 149 -20.70 3.19 12.58
CA GLU A 149 -21.66 4.10 13.22
C GLU A 149 -21.10 5.52 13.42
N ALA A 150 -19.80 5.63 13.74
CA ALA A 150 -19.21 6.88 14.22
C ALA A 150 -18.34 7.59 13.17
N PHE A 151 -17.66 6.84 12.30
CA PHE A 151 -16.72 7.35 11.29
C PHE A 151 -16.82 6.52 10.02
N LEU A 152 -18.00 6.54 9.40
CA LEU A 152 -18.30 5.70 8.25
C LEU A 152 -17.40 6.06 7.06
N THR A 153 -16.47 5.18 6.72
CA THR A 153 -15.59 5.38 5.55
C THR A 153 -16.34 5.11 4.26
N LYS A 154 -16.45 6.12 3.41
CA LYS A 154 -17.11 6.06 2.09
C LYS A 154 -16.16 5.63 1.00
N SER A 155 -14.98 6.25 0.96
CA SER A 155 -13.93 5.93 -0.01
C SER A 155 -12.55 6.22 0.57
N TRP A 156 -11.56 5.56 0.00
CA TRP A 156 -10.14 5.79 0.24
C TRP A 156 -9.41 5.90 -1.08
N ASN A 157 -8.69 6.98 -1.26
CA ASN A 157 -7.88 7.26 -2.43
C ASN A 157 -6.45 7.50 -2.02
N VAL A 158 -5.49 6.96 -2.75
CA VAL A 158 -4.07 7.27 -2.58
C VAL A 158 -3.42 7.50 -3.94
N VAL A 159 -2.57 8.52 -3.99
CA VAL A 159 -1.78 8.88 -5.16
C VAL A 159 -0.32 8.87 -4.77
N PHE A 160 0.48 8.01 -5.40
CA PHE A 160 1.95 8.03 -5.30
C PHE A 160 2.52 8.81 -6.47
N LYS A 161 3.52 9.67 -6.22
CA LYS A 161 4.24 10.45 -7.24
C LYS A 161 5.74 10.20 -7.09
N PHE A 162 6.41 9.85 -8.18
CA PHE A 162 7.85 9.55 -8.21
C PHE A 162 8.63 10.73 -8.76
N HIS A 163 9.62 11.20 -7.97
CA HIS A 163 10.44 12.36 -8.28
C HIS A 163 11.77 11.98 -8.94
N GLU A 164 12.34 12.91 -9.73
CA GLU A 164 13.61 12.69 -10.43
C GLU A 164 14.81 12.51 -9.50
N ASP A 165 14.71 12.99 -8.29
CA ASP A 165 15.74 12.88 -7.25
C ASP A 165 15.70 11.58 -6.45
N GLY A 166 14.85 10.61 -6.88
CA GLY A 166 14.69 9.30 -6.26
C GLY A 166 13.78 9.28 -5.03
N ARG A 167 13.17 10.40 -4.66
CA ARG A 167 12.12 10.44 -3.65
C ARG A 167 10.77 10.04 -4.23
N PHE A 168 9.83 9.67 -3.37
CA PHE A 168 8.41 9.68 -3.71
C PHE A 168 7.62 10.54 -2.74
N SER A 169 6.50 11.07 -3.18
CA SER A 169 5.48 11.64 -2.30
C SER A 169 4.17 10.89 -2.46
N TYR A 170 3.33 10.97 -1.46
CA TYR A 170 1.98 10.50 -1.56
C TYR A 170 0.99 11.53 -0.99
N GLU A 171 -0.21 11.44 -1.51
CA GLU A 171 -1.39 12.13 -1.00
C GLU A 171 -2.48 11.09 -0.85
N GLN A 172 -3.15 11.03 0.29
CA GLN A 172 -4.33 10.20 0.45
C GLN A 172 -5.52 11.01 0.98
N VAL A 173 -6.71 10.60 0.57
CA VAL A 173 -7.98 11.19 0.98
C VAL A 173 -8.92 10.08 1.37
N THR A 174 -9.32 10.07 2.63
CA THR A 174 -10.36 9.20 3.17
C THR A 174 -11.63 10.01 3.39
N LYS A 175 -12.69 9.71 2.65
CA LYS A 175 -13.98 10.36 2.84
C LYS A 175 -14.77 9.67 3.93
N LEU A 176 -15.18 10.44 4.92
CA LEU A 176 -15.92 9.97 6.08
C LEU A 176 -17.30 10.60 6.14
N GLU A 177 -18.30 9.80 6.49
CA GLU A 177 -19.60 10.29 6.96
C GLU A 177 -19.59 10.20 8.49
N ILE A 178 -19.80 11.36 9.16
CA ILE A 178 -19.70 11.49 10.62
C ILE A 178 -21.01 12.07 11.15
N PRO A 179 -21.67 11.44 12.14
CA PRO A 179 -22.90 11.96 12.73
C PRO A 179 -22.71 13.40 13.25
N GLY A 180 -23.63 14.29 12.84
CA GLY A 180 -23.59 15.69 13.22
C GLY A 180 -22.70 16.61 12.37
N VAL A 181 -21.88 16.03 11.48
CA VAL A 181 -21.12 16.80 10.49
C VAL A 181 -21.93 16.87 9.20
N LYS A 182 -22.07 18.09 8.64
CA LYS A 182 -22.81 18.29 7.38
C LYS A 182 -21.94 17.93 6.18
N GLY A 183 -22.39 16.96 5.40
CA GLY A 183 -21.67 16.47 4.22
C GLY A 183 -20.60 15.44 4.56
N GLU A 184 -19.70 15.17 3.62
CA GLU A 184 -18.57 14.27 3.81
C GLU A 184 -17.40 15.05 4.41
N PHE A 185 -16.71 14.45 5.36
CA PHE A 185 -15.43 14.95 5.88
C PHE A 185 -14.29 14.33 5.07
N GLU A 186 -13.37 15.14 4.58
CA GLU A 186 -12.15 14.66 3.94
C GLU A 186 -11.01 14.62 4.96
N HIS A 187 -10.66 13.41 5.41
CA HIS A 187 -9.46 13.13 6.16
C HIS A 187 -8.32 12.99 5.16
N THR A 188 -7.30 13.81 5.28
CA THR A 188 -6.20 13.89 4.31
C THR A 188 -4.86 13.70 4.97
N ASP A 189 -4.00 12.92 4.31
CA ASP A 189 -2.62 12.67 4.70
C ASP A 189 -1.70 12.89 3.50
N ALA A 190 -0.56 13.52 3.72
CA ALA A 190 0.44 13.71 2.68
C ALA A 190 1.85 13.75 3.28
N ASN A 191 2.82 13.18 2.57
CA ASN A 191 4.24 13.28 2.93
C ASN A 191 5.13 13.11 1.71
N THR A 192 6.41 13.50 1.86
CA THR A 192 7.49 13.23 0.91
C THR A 192 8.54 12.34 1.56
N MET A 193 8.82 11.22 0.91
CA MET A 193 9.63 10.13 1.44
C MET A 193 11.01 10.10 0.81
N ARG A 194 12.02 9.91 1.64
CA ARG A 194 13.41 9.62 1.21
C ARG A 194 13.79 8.19 1.55
N MET A 195 14.51 7.53 0.65
CA MET A 195 14.98 6.17 0.89
C MET A 195 16.05 6.16 1.97
N ILE A 196 15.91 5.24 2.93
CA ILE A 196 16.89 5.00 3.99
C ILE A 196 17.56 3.63 3.90
N GLU A 197 16.92 2.66 3.21
CA GLU A 197 17.51 1.36 2.91
C GLU A 197 17.04 0.91 1.51
N ALA A 198 17.99 0.49 0.67
CA ALA A 198 17.71 -0.03 -0.65
C ALA A 198 16.93 -1.37 -0.58
N PRO A 199 16.12 -1.70 -1.61
CA PRO A 199 15.39 -2.95 -1.64
C PRO A 199 16.31 -4.16 -1.62
N ARG A 200 15.85 -5.24 -0.99
CA ARG A 200 16.47 -6.57 -1.05
C ARG A 200 15.71 -7.44 -2.03
N PRO A 201 16.37 -8.42 -2.66
CA PRO A 201 15.66 -9.44 -3.42
C PRO A 201 14.62 -10.18 -2.58
N ASN A 202 13.62 -10.77 -3.23
CA ASN A 202 12.63 -11.62 -2.57
C ASN A 202 13.26 -12.87 -1.92
N PRO A 203 12.62 -13.49 -0.90
CA PRO A 203 13.19 -14.58 -0.11
C PRO A 203 13.74 -15.74 -0.93
N ALA A 204 13.02 -16.23 -1.95
CA ALA A 204 13.48 -17.33 -2.79
C ALA A 204 14.82 -17.04 -3.50
N MET A 205 15.04 -15.80 -3.95
CA MET A 205 16.30 -15.39 -4.57
C MET A 205 17.46 -15.34 -3.58
N ILE A 206 17.18 -15.03 -2.32
CA ILE A 206 18.16 -15.04 -1.24
C ILE A 206 18.50 -16.49 -0.84
N GLU A 207 17.49 -17.35 -0.72
CA GLU A 207 17.65 -18.75 -0.33
C GLU A 207 18.39 -19.57 -1.40
N GLU A 208 18.15 -19.34 -2.69
CA GLU A 208 18.98 -19.94 -3.75
C GLU A 208 20.47 -19.64 -3.54
N GLY A 209 20.79 -18.40 -3.16
CA GLY A 209 22.16 -18.01 -2.81
C GLY A 209 22.69 -18.72 -1.56
N LEU A 210 21.83 -19.04 -0.59
CA LEU A 210 22.18 -19.75 0.65
C LEU A 210 22.29 -21.26 0.42
N LEU A 211 21.37 -21.89 -0.32
CA LEU A 211 21.39 -23.31 -0.65
C LEU A 211 22.60 -23.69 -1.48
N ASN A 212 23.05 -22.80 -2.36
CA ASN A 212 24.31 -23.00 -3.12
C ASN A 212 25.58 -22.86 -2.25
N ARG A 213 25.46 -22.37 -1.01
CA ARG A 213 26.56 -22.28 -0.04
C ARG A 213 26.55 -23.38 1.01
N CYS A 214 25.44 -24.13 1.14
CA CYS A 214 25.39 -25.30 2.01
C CYS A 214 26.00 -26.48 1.26
N PRO A 215 27.06 -27.16 1.78
CA PRO A 215 27.55 -28.41 1.21
C PRO A 215 26.39 -29.41 1.18
N LYS A 216 26.13 -29.97 0.00
CA LYS A 216 25.21 -31.12 -0.09
C LYS A 216 25.72 -32.21 0.83
N ALA A 217 24.91 -32.58 1.84
CA ALA A 217 25.19 -33.71 2.73
C ALA A 217 25.23 -35.05 1.97
#